data_6929336aaa2d645c58acc9aa3bc36e96
#
_entry.id   6929336aaa2d645c58acc9aa3bc36e96
#
_cell.length_a   1.000
_cell.length_b   1.000
_cell.length_c   1.000
_cell.angle_alpha   90.00
_cell.angle_beta   90.00
_cell.angle_gamma   90.00
#
_symmetry.space_group_name_H-M   'P 1'
#
loop_
_entity.id
_entity.type
_entity.pdbx_description
1 polymer ?
#
loop_
_entity_poly.entity_id
_entity_poly.type
_entity_poly.pdbx_seq_one_letter_code
_entity_poly.pdbx_strand_id
1 'polypeptide(L)'
;MESDSVPPSEPFSLIIWMAIMLAINASYYHLLISLVLITLLAFSALISGSEVAFFSITPAQIQDLKESEDKADFRVRNLLERPRLLLATILISNNFVNVSIIILFNFLMNQLLPDSSIQVIAVIYAAILTPILVFFGEVSPKVFANQNNLFLARMTARFFKFLR
;
A
#
# COMPACT_ATOMS: atom_id res chain seq x y z
N MET A 1 24.87 61.24 9.88
CA MET A 1 23.42 61.18 9.91
C MET A 1 23.07 59.84 9.35
N GLU A 2 23.16 58.87 10.22
CA GLU A 2 23.03 57.40 9.96
C GLU A 2 21.56 57.07 10.11
N SER A 3 20.93 56.73 8.97
CA SER A 3 19.53 56.28 9.00
C SER A 3 19.50 54.83 9.44
N ASP A 4 19.25 54.58 10.73
CA ASP A 4 18.89 53.32 11.28
C ASP A 4 17.63 52.82 10.55
N SER A 5 17.81 51.96 9.56
CA SER A 5 16.73 51.19 8.98
C SER A 5 16.38 50.07 9.99
N VAL A 6 15.52 50.39 10.91
CA VAL A 6 14.85 49.39 11.77
C VAL A 6 14.09 48.43 10.83
N PRO A 7 14.33 47.13 10.85
CA PRO A 7 13.55 46.19 10.08
C PRO A 7 12.08 46.28 10.52
N PRO A 8 11.12 46.25 9.62
CA PRO A 8 9.71 46.36 9.97
C PRO A 8 9.30 45.19 10.87
N SER A 9 9.22 45.45 12.15
CA SER A 9 8.60 44.57 13.14
C SER A 9 7.08 44.68 13.05
N GLU A 10 6.60 44.48 11.84
CA GLU A 10 5.16 44.43 11.58
C GLU A 10 4.64 43.05 12.06
N PRO A 11 3.74 42.98 13.05
CA PRO A 11 3.14 41.72 13.49
C PRO A 11 2.47 40.99 12.31
N PHE A 12 2.12 41.71 11.25
CA PHE A 12 1.54 41.21 10.03
C PHE A 12 2.53 40.32 9.22
N SER A 13 3.82 40.67 9.17
CA SER A 13 4.82 39.85 8.47
C SER A 13 5.04 38.51 9.18
N LEU A 14 5.06 38.49 10.49
CA LEU A 14 5.17 37.27 11.29
C LEU A 14 3.96 36.36 11.11
N ILE A 15 2.75 36.93 11.06
CA ILE A 15 1.50 36.17 10.80
C ILE A 15 1.55 35.53 9.40
N ILE A 16 2.01 36.26 8.39
CA ILE A 16 2.16 35.72 7.04
C ILE A 16 3.19 34.60 7.01
N TRP A 17 4.36 34.79 7.62
CA TRP A 17 5.38 33.75 7.72
C TRP A 17 4.90 32.50 8.45
N MET A 18 4.20 32.67 9.56
CA MET A 18 3.57 31.57 10.29
C MET A 18 2.54 30.84 9.42
N ALA A 19 1.65 31.58 8.72
CA ALA A 19 0.65 31.00 7.84
C ALA A 19 1.29 30.22 6.68
N ILE A 20 2.35 30.76 6.06
CA ILE A 20 3.11 30.08 5.00
C ILE A 20 3.77 28.81 5.54
N MET A 21 4.41 28.85 6.70
CA MET A 21 5.02 27.68 7.32
C MET A 21 3.98 26.61 7.69
N LEU A 22 2.80 27.01 8.16
CA LEU A 22 1.71 26.10 8.47
C LEU A 22 1.16 25.42 7.18
N ALA A 23 0.97 26.20 6.11
CA ALA A 23 0.49 25.70 4.82
C ALA A 23 1.52 24.73 4.18
N ILE A 24 2.81 25.03 4.27
CA ILE A 24 3.88 24.16 3.78
C ILE A 24 3.88 22.85 4.59
N ASN A 25 3.81 22.89 5.92
CA ASN A 25 3.74 21.69 6.74
C ASN A 25 2.52 20.84 6.43
N ALA A 26 1.32 21.44 6.28
CA ALA A 26 0.11 20.72 5.91
C ALA A 26 0.27 20.00 4.55
N SER A 27 0.87 20.66 3.56
CA SER A 27 1.13 20.07 2.24
C SER A 27 2.09 18.86 2.31
N TYR A 28 3.14 18.93 3.13
CA TYR A 28 4.04 17.79 3.34
C TYR A 28 3.35 16.61 4.01
N TYR A 29 2.45 16.85 4.98
CA TYR A 29 1.66 15.79 5.61
C TYR A 29 0.77 15.06 4.60
N HIS A 30 0.04 15.79 3.77
CA HIS A 30 -0.82 15.18 2.76
C HIS A 30 -0.02 14.37 1.74
N LEU A 31 1.13 14.89 1.30
CA LEU A 31 2.04 14.18 0.40
C LEU A 31 2.58 12.90 1.03
N LEU A 32 3.00 12.95 2.28
CA LEU A 32 3.51 11.78 3.01
C LEU A 32 2.43 10.70 3.16
N ILE A 33 1.21 11.08 3.57
CA ILE A 33 0.09 10.14 3.72
C ILE A 33 -0.27 9.52 2.36
N SER A 34 -0.30 10.31 1.30
CA SER A 34 -0.57 9.82 -0.06
C SER A 34 0.51 8.84 -0.53
N LEU A 35 1.77 9.09 -0.23
CA LEU A 35 2.88 8.18 -0.54
C LEU A 35 2.74 6.85 0.22
N VAL A 36 2.37 6.91 1.50
CA VAL A 36 2.11 5.70 2.30
C VAL A 36 0.92 4.92 1.74
N LEU A 37 -0.17 5.60 1.34
CA LEU A 37 -1.33 4.97 0.71
C LEU A 37 -0.95 4.23 -0.59
N ILE A 38 -0.15 4.86 -1.46
CA ILE A 38 0.34 4.24 -2.70
C ILE A 38 1.21 3.02 -2.38
N THR A 39 2.07 3.12 -1.38
CA THR A 39 2.92 2.01 -0.93
C THR A 39 2.07 0.85 -0.40
N LEU A 40 1.07 1.12 0.43
CA LEU A 40 0.15 0.10 0.93
C LEU A 40 -0.67 -0.54 -0.20
N LEU A 41 -1.11 0.24 -1.19
CA LEU A 41 -1.81 -0.29 -2.37
C LEU A 41 -0.90 -1.24 -3.17
N ALA A 42 0.37 -0.89 -3.36
CA ALA A 42 1.34 -1.78 -3.99
C ALA A 42 1.56 -3.07 -3.18
N PHE A 43 1.62 -2.98 -1.86
CA PHE A 43 1.67 -4.15 -0.98
C PHE A 43 0.42 -5.02 -1.08
N SER A 44 -0.78 -4.42 -1.08
CA SER A 44 -2.05 -5.13 -1.30
C SER A 44 -2.02 -5.90 -2.63
N ALA A 45 -1.58 -5.24 -3.70
CA ALA A 45 -1.42 -5.86 -5.02
C ALA A 45 -0.46 -7.07 -5.00
N LEU A 46 0.70 -6.94 -4.35
CA LEU A 46 1.67 -8.03 -4.23
C LEU A 46 1.11 -9.22 -3.43
N ILE A 47 0.44 -8.96 -2.31
CA ILE A 47 -0.16 -10.00 -1.47
C ILE A 47 -1.29 -10.70 -2.21
N SER A 48 -2.19 -9.94 -2.84
CA SER A 48 -3.31 -10.46 -3.61
C SER A 48 -2.86 -11.28 -4.83
N GLY A 49 -1.87 -10.77 -5.58
CA GLY A 49 -1.26 -11.52 -6.67
C GLY A 49 -0.57 -12.80 -6.22
N SER A 50 0.02 -12.80 -5.02
CA SER A 50 0.68 -13.99 -4.46
C SER A 50 -0.29 -15.15 -4.22
N GLU A 51 -1.52 -14.87 -3.84
CA GLU A 51 -2.56 -15.90 -3.70
C GLU A 51 -2.66 -16.72 -4.99
N VAL A 52 -2.91 -16.05 -6.11
CA VAL A 52 -3.00 -16.71 -7.41
C VAL A 52 -1.67 -17.34 -7.82
N ALA A 53 -0.55 -16.63 -7.60
CA ALA A 53 0.77 -17.12 -7.96
C ALA A 53 1.10 -18.47 -7.33
N PHE A 54 0.91 -18.62 -6.01
CA PHE A 54 1.19 -19.88 -5.31
C PHE A 54 0.21 -21.01 -5.66
N PHE A 55 -1.08 -20.69 -5.83
CA PHE A 55 -2.11 -21.71 -6.05
C PHE A 55 -2.35 -22.06 -7.52
N SER A 56 -1.74 -21.33 -8.47
CA SER A 56 -1.74 -21.68 -9.91
C SER A 56 -0.47 -22.46 -10.35
N ILE A 57 0.44 -22.79 -9.42
CA ILE A 57 1.63 -23.59 -9.73
C ILE A 57 1.20 -24.99 -10.14
N THR A 58 1.61 -25.41 -11.34
CA THR A 58 1.28 -26.71 -11.91
C THR A 58 2.13 -27.84 -11.31
N PRO A 59 1.67 -29.10 -11.39
CA PRO A 59 2.47 -30.25 -10.94
C PRO A 59 3.85 -30.36 -11.62
N ALA A 60 3.94 -29.99 -12.91
CA ALA A 60 5.22 -29.94 -13.63
C ALA A 60 6.17 -28.91 -13.01
N GLN A 61 5.68 -27.69 -12.76
CA GLN A 61 6.45 -26.65 -12.10
C GLN A 61 6.88 -27.03 -10.67
N ILE A 62 6.07 -27.80 -9.95
CA ILE A 62 6.44 -28.32 -8.63
C ILE A 62 7.62 -29.31 -8.76
N GLN A 63 7.65 -30.11 -9.81
CA GLN A 63 8.78 -31.02 -10.06
C GLN A 63 10.07 -30.24 -10.38
N ASP A 64 9.99 -29.23 -11.23
CA ASP A 64 11.13 -28.34 -11.54
C ASP A 64 11.67 -27.65 -10.26
N LEU A 65 10.74 -27.18 -9.39
CA LEU A 65 11.10 -26.58 -8.10
C LEU A 65 11.82 -27.58 -7.16
N LYS A 66 11.55 -28.89 -7.26
CA LYS A 66 12.22 -29.92 -6.45
C LYS A 66 13.63 -30.23 -6.95
N GLU A 67 13.85 -30.14 -8.24
CA GLU A 67 15.14 -30.41 -8.88
C GLU A 67 16.08 -29.20 -8.84
N SER A 68 15.52 -28.00 -8.58
CA SER A 68 16.28 -26.75 -8.49
C SER A 68 17.03 -26.62 -7.17
N GLU A 69 18.30 -26.17 -7.25
CA GLU A 69 19.14 -25.82 -6.10
C GLU A 69 18.98 -24.36 -5.65
N ASP A 70 18.12 -23.57 -6.33
CA ASP A 70 17.90 -22.15 -6.00
C ASP A 70 17.22 -22.00 -4.64
N LYS A 71 17.75 -21.08 -3.84
CA LYS A 71 17.18 -20.73 -2.52
C LYS A 71 15.77 -20.14 -2.62
N ALA A 72 15.40 -19.50 -3.73
CA ALA A 72 14.05 -18.99 -3.95
C ALA A 72 13.08 -20.15 -4.14
N ASP A 73 13.43 -21.14 -4.96
CA ASP A 73 12.65 -22.33 -5.25
C ASP A 73 12.46 -23.19 -3.99
N PHE A 74 13.50 -23.34 -3.19
CA PHE A 74 13.40 -23.99 -1.88
C PHE A 74 12.37 -23.29 -0.96
N ARG A 75 12.32 -21.94 -0.95
CA ARG A 75 11.35 -21.21 -0.15
C ARG A 75 9.92 -21.41 -0.65
N VAL A 76 9.70 -21.35 -1.95
CA VAL A 76 8.38 -21.61 -2.57
C VAL A 76 7.90 -23.00 -2.20
N ARG A 77 8.74 -24.03 -2.38
CA ARG A 77 8.42 -25.40 -2.05
C ARG A 77 8.05 -25.57 -0.57
N ASN A 78 8.85 -25.03 0.33
CA ASN A 78 8.60 -25.11 1.77
C ASN A 78 7.26 -24.45 2.18
N LEU A 79 6.86 -23.36 1.52
CA LEU A 79 5.57 -22.72 1.74
C LEU A 79 4.42 -23.59 1.23
N LEU A 80 4.60 -24.24 0.08
CA LEU A 80 3.59 -25.12 -0.51
C LEU A 80 3.40 -26.44 0.25
N GLU A 81 4.33 -26.85 1.12
CA GLU A 81 4.15 -28.02 2.01
C GLU A 81 2.99 -27.86 2.98
N ARG A 82 2.62 -26.60 3.33
CA ARG A 82 1.50 -26.29 4.23
C ARG A 82 0.56 -25.26 3.60
N PRO A 83 -0.19 -25.66 2.56
CA PRO A 83 -0.96 -24.72 1.74
C PRO A 83 -2.05 -24.00 2.53
N ARG A 84 -2.69 -24.66 3.51
CA ARG A 84 -3.73 -24.05 4.35
C ARG A 84 -3.16 -22.90 5.21
N LEU A 85 -1.96 -23.09 5.75
CA LEU A 85 -1.31 -22.07 6.56
C LEU A 85 -0.85 -20.90 5.69
N LEU A 86 -0.31 -21.19 4.50
CA LEU A 86 0.07 -20.17 3.53
C LEU A 86 -1.15 -19.33 3.13
N LEU A 87 -2.25 -19.97 2.76
CA LEU A 87 -3.50 -19.28 2.39
C LEU A 87 -4.01 -18.38 3.52
N ALA A 88 -4.04 -18.90 4.75
CA ALA A 88 -4.47 -18.12 5.91
C ALA A 88 -3.56 -16.89 6.11
N THR A 89 -2.24 -17.06 6.00
CA THR A 89 -1.28 -15.94 6.12
C THR A 89 -1.52 -14.88 5.03
N ILE A 90 -1.72 -15.31 3.79
CA ILE A 90 -2.00 -14.40 2.66
C ILE A 90 -3.29 -13.61 2.92
N LEU A 91 -4.39 -14.29 3.28
CA LEU A 91 -5.69 -13.65 3.51
C LEU A 91 -5.66 -12.68 4.68
N ILE A 92 -5.03 -13.05 5.79
CA ILE A 92 -4.89 -12.17 6.96
C ILE A 92 -4.06 -10.94 6.59
N SER A 93 -2.94 -11.12 5.90
CA SER A 93 -2.08 -10.02 5.48
C SER A 93 -2.80 -9.08 4.52
N ASN A 94 -3.54 -9.61 3.55
CA ASN A 94 -4.31 -8.80 2.59
C ASN A 94 -5.39 -7.97 3.30
N ASN A 95 -6.16 -8.60 4.18
CA ASN A 95 -7.19 -7.89 4.95
C ASN A 95 -6.59 -6.81 5.85
N PHE A 96 -5.46 -7.10 6.51
CA PHE A 96 -4.77 -6.11 7.34
C PHE A 96 -4.35 -4.88 6.54
N VAL A 97 -3.75 -5.08 5.36
CA VAL A 97 -3.32 -3.98 4.48
C VAL A 97 -4.54 -3.21 3.97
N ASN A 98 -5.60 -3.87 3.53
CA ASN A 98 -6.80 -3.22 3.03
C ASN A 98 -7.49 -2.36 4.11
N VAL A 99 -7.61 -2.87 5.35
CA VAL A 99 -8.13 -2.10 6.49
C VAL A 99 -7.23 -0.89 6.79
N SER A 100 -5.91 -1.05 6.72
CA SER A 100 -4.96 0.04 6.92
C SER A 100 -5.13 1.14 5.88
N ILE A 101 -5.35 0.78 4.61
CA ILE A 101 -5.64 1.73 3.52
C ILE A 101 -6.92 2.51 3.82
N ILE A 102 -7.99 1.83 4.22
CA ILE A 102 -9.27 2.46 4.52
C ILE A 102 -9.13 3.47 5.67
N ILE A 103 -8.46 3.09 6.75
CA ILE A 103 -8.25 3.97 7.91
C ILE A 103 -7.41 5.19 7.52
N LEU A 104 -6.32 4.98 6.78
CA LEU A 104 -5.43 6.07 6.38
C LEU A 104 -6.08 7.00 5.36
N PHE A 105 -6.88 6.45 4.45
CA PHE A 105 -7.66 7.23 3.50
C PHE A 105 -8.74 8.07 4.22
N ASN A 106 -9.41 7.50 5.22
CA ASN A 106 -10.35 8.24 6.06
C ASN A 106 -9.69 9.43 6.76
N PHE A 107 -8.50 9.19 7.33
CA PHE A 107 -7.72 10.25 7.97
C PHE A 107 -7.38 11.37 6.97
N LEU A 108 -6.95 11.01 5.76
CA LEU A 108 -6.64 11.98 4.71
C LEU A 108 -7.90 12.78 4.29
N MET A 109 -9.03 12.10 4.10
CA MET A 109 -10.28 12.77 3.69
C MET A 109 -10.80 13.75 4.74
N ASN A 110 -10.72 13.40 6.03
CA ASN A 110 -11.12 14.31 7.10
C ASN A 110 -10.24 15.57 7.19
N GLN A 111 -8.99 15.48 6.74
CA GLN A 111 -8.12 16.67 6.67
C GLN A 111 -8.39 17.53 5.43
N LEU A 112 -8.68 16.90 4.29
CA LEU A 112 -8.91 17.59 3.02
C LEU A 112 -10.34 18.22 2.96
N LEU A 113 -11.29 17.59 3.62
CA LEU A 113 -12.71 17.93 3.56
C LEU A 113 -13.34 17.98 4.97
N PRO A 114 -12.84 18.84 5.88
CA PRO A 114 -13.23 18.83 7.29
C PRO A 114 -14.73 19.12 7.51
N ASP A 115 -15.35 19.93 6.65
CA ASP A 115 -16.76 20.34 6.76
C ASP A 115 -17.72 19.50 5.91
N SER A 116 -17.24 18.40 5.33
CA SER A 116 -18.06 17.57 4.45
C SER A 116 -19.01 16.68 5.22
N SER A 117 -20.24 16.57 4.71
CA SER A 117 -21.20 15.63 5.27
C SER A 117 -20.76 14.18 5.09
N ILE A 118 -21.21 13.30 5.98
CA ILE A 118 -20.90 11.87 5.93
C ILE A 118 -21.34 11.22 4.61
N GLN A 119 -22.40 11.76 3.97
CA GLN A 119 -22.88 11.28 2.68
C GLN A 119 -21.88 11.58 1.55
N VAL A 120 -21.27 12.77 1.53
CA VAL A 120 -20.23 13.13 0.55
C VAL A 120 -19.02 12.21 0.70
N ILE A 121 -18.57 12.00 1.93
CA ILE A 121 -17.45 11.10 2.22
C ILE A 121 -17.78 9.67 1.77
N ALA A 122 -18.98 9.17 2.06
CA ALA A 122 -19.41 7.82 1.62
C ALA A 122 -19.42 7.67 0.09
N VAL A 123 -19.85 8.72 -0.65
CA VAL A 123 -19.79 8.71 -2.12
C VAL A 123 -18.35 8.67 -2.63
N ILE A 124 -17.42 9.41 -2.02
CA ILE A 124 -16.00 9.38 -2.37
C ILE A 124 -15.40 7.99 -2.16
N TYR A 125 -15.74 7.32 -1.06
CA TYR A 125 -15.31 5.93 -0.80
C TYR A 125 -15.84 4.97 -1.87
N ALA A 126 -17.14 5.03 -2.16
CA ALA A 126 -17.75 4.14 -3.14
C ALA A 126 -17.27 4.39 -4.57
N ALA A 127 -17.08 5.66 -4.96
CA ALA A 127 -16.75 6.04 -6.33
C ALA A 127 -15.24 6.04 -6.62
N ILE A 128 -14.38 6.24 -5.64
CA ILE A 128 -12.94 6.40 -5.83
C ILE A 128 -12.16 5.29 -5.14
N LEU A 129 -12.25 5.16 -3.81
CA LEU A 129 -11.41 4.24 -3.07
C LEU A 129 -11.71 2.78 -3.42
N THR A 130 -12.98 2.39 -3.43
CA THR A 130 -13.38 1.01 -3.70
C THR A 130 -12.95 0.52 -5.09
N PRO A 131 -13.20 1.26 -6.20
CA PRO A 131 -12.71 0.86 -7.51
C PRO A 131 -11.17 0.78 -7.59
N ILE A 132 -10.46 1.71 -6.97
CA ILE A 132 -8.99 1.70 -6.94
C ILE A 132 -8.49 0.45 -6.20
N LEU A 133 -9.02 0.16 -5.01
CA LEU A 133 -8.66 -1.02 -4.22
C LEU A 133 -8.96 -2.32 -4.98
N VAL A 134 -10.15 -2.46 -5.53
CA VAL A 134 -10.55 -3.66 -6.25
C VAL A 134 -9.72 -3.84 -7.52
N PHE A 135 -9.56 -2.80 -8.33
CA PHE A 135 -8.88 -2.92 -9.60
C PHE A 135 -7.37 -3.09 -9.44
N PHE A 136 -6.72 -2.19 -8.69
CA PHE A 136 -5.27 -2.20 -8.54
C PHE A 136 -4.77 -3.07 -7.39
N GLY A 137 -5.56 -3.22 -6.32
CA GLY A 137 -5.19 -4.05 -5.16
C GLY A 137 -5.52 -5.53 -5.34
N GLU A 138 -6.50 -5.89 -6.18
CA GLU A 138 -6.97 -7.28 -6.27
C GLU A 138 -7.03 -7.83 -7.70
N VAL A 139 -7.80 -7.25 -8.60
CA VAL A 139 -8.09 -7.85 -9.90
C VAL A 139 -6.86 -7.85 -10.81
N SER A 140 -6.27 -6.70 -11.05
CA SER A 140 -5.13 -6.56 -11.95
C SER A 140 -3.91 -7.40 -11.53
N PRO A 141 -3.51 -7.42 -10.23
CA PRO A 141 -2.41 -8.27 -9.77
C PRO A 141 -2.69 -9.76 -9.92
N LYS A 142 -3.93 -10.20 -9.69
CA LYS A 142 -4.32 -11.61 -9.86
C LYS A 142 -4.26 -12.05 -11.32
N VAL A 143 -4.67 -11.20 -12.26
CA VAL A 143 -4.54 -11.47 -13.70
C VAL A 143 -3.07 -11.59 -14.10
N PHE A 144 -2.23 -10.67 -13.67
CA PHE A 144 -0.79 -10.72 -13.91
C PHE A 144 -0.13 -11.98 -13.31
N ALA A 145 -0.52 -12.32 -12.08
CA ALA A 145 0.01 -13.48 -11.36
C ALA A 145 -0.31 -14.81 -12.04
N ASN A 146 -1.47 -14.92 -12.67
CA ASN A 146 -1.86 -16.13 -13.40
C ASN A 146 -0.93 -16.43 -14.59
N GLN A 147 -0.40 -15.40 -15.23
CA GLN A 147 0.54 -15.54 -16.35
C GLN A 147 2.01 -15.68 -15.89
N ASN A 148 2.35 -15.15 -14.71
CA ASN A 148 3.72 -15.06 -14.20
C ASN A 148 3.85 -15.67 -12.79
N ASN A 149 3.22 -16.83 -12.57
CA ASN A 149 3.06 -17.41 -11.24
C ASN A 149 4.39 -17.69 -10.52
N LEU A 150 5.36 -18.35 -11.16
CA LEU A 150 6.65 -18.67 -10.55
C LEU A 150 7.45 -17.41 -10.23
N PHE A 151 7.42 -16.39 -11.09
CA PHE A 151 8.11 -15.13 -10.83
C PHE A 151 7.58 -14.47 -9.56
N LEU A 152 6.26 -14.31 -9.46
CA LEU A 152 5.64 -13.69 -8.28
C LEU A 152 5.82 -14.55 -7.02
N ALA A 153 5.66 -15.87 -7.12
CA ALA A 153 5.85 -16.77 -6.00
C ALA A 153 7.29 -16.70 -5.45
N ARG A 154 8.30 -16.68 -6.30
CA ARG A 154 9.72 -16.53 -5.90
C ARG A 154 9.98 -15.19 -5.22
N MET A 155 9.45 -14.10 -5.78
CA MET A 155 9.61 -12.75 -5.25
C MET A 155 9.00 -12.62 -3.85
N THR A 156 7.80 -13.13 -3.65
CA THR A 156 7.03 -12.96 -2.40
C THR A 156 7.29 -14.05 -1.36
N ALA A 157 7.89 -15.18 -1.75
CA ALA A 157 8.19 -16.30 -0.84
C ALA A 157 9.02 -15.90 0.39
N ARG A 158 9.94 -14.92 0.24
CA ARG A 158 10.75 -14.43 1.37
C ARG A 158 9.89 -13.74 2.42
N PHE A 159 8.94 -12.93 1.98
CA PHE A 159 8.02 -12.20 2.84
C PHE A 159 7.10 -13.16 3.61
N PHE A 160 6.45 -14.10 2.92
CA PHE A 160 5.54 -15.05 3.57
C PHE A 160 6.28 -16.07 4.46
N LYS A 161 7.53 -16.38 4.16
CA LYS A 161 8.36 -17.20 5.06
C LYS A 161 8.64 -16.49 6.39
N PHE A 162 8.77 -15.17 6.38
CA PHE A 162 8.98 -14.37 7.59
C PHE A 162 7.71 -14.24 8.43
N LEU A 163 6.54 -14.10 7.78
CA LEU A 163 5.24 -13.95 8.44
C LEU A 163 4.65 -15.24 9.01
N ARG A 164 5.15 -16.39 8.55
CA ARG A 164 4.70 -17.72 8.96
C ARG A 164 5.42 -18.21 10.21
#